data_5a6f948494d435f2e0235e1502817b7a
#
_entry.id   5a6f948494d435f2e0235e1502817b7a
#
_cell.length_a   1.000
_cell.length_b   1.000
_cell.length_c   1.000
_cell.angle_alpha   90.00
_cell.angle_beta   90.00
_cell.angle_gamma   90.00
#
_symmetry.space_group_name_H-M   'P 1'
#
loop_
_entity.id
_entity.type
_entity.pdbx_description
1 polymer ?
#
loop_
_entity_poly.entity_id
_entity_poly.type
_entity_poly.pdbx_seq_one_letter_code
_entity_poly.pdbx_strand_id
1 'polypeptide(L)'
;MFRQLRTALHAGIVTEPVTRGGEIERIGERLAGEIARLFARSLAIRQVDAGSCNGCELEIAGLTGPHYDLERFGVHFVASPRHADCLLVTGPVTRNMAEALRRTWEATPDPKFVIAVGDCGRDGGIFRGSYAVVGGVADVVPVDAVISGCPPSPAALLAGILEAIGRRR
;
A
#
# COMPACT_ATOMS: atom_id res chain seq x y z
N MET A 1 -5.59 -29.84 -32.78
CA MET A 1 -4.83 -30.21 -31.58
C MET A 1 -3.38 -30.61 -31.87
N PHE A 2 -3.10 -31.57 -32.73
CA PHE A 2 -1.73 -32.01 -33.10
C PHE A 2 -0.85 -30.92 -33.74
N ARG A 3 -1.44 -30.00 -34.54
CA ARG A 3 -0.70 -28.91 -35.17
C ARG A 3 -0.18 -27.91 -34.18
N GLN A 4 -0.93 -27.58 -33.12
CA GLN A 4 -0.53 -26.68 -32.06
C GLN A 4 0.59 -27.30 -31.20
N LEU A 5 0.48 -28.58 -30.86
CA LEU A 5 1.50 -29.32 -30.13
C LEU A 5 2.82 -29.38 -30.91
N ARG A 6 2.74 -29.62 -32.22
CA ARG A 6 3.90 -29.64 -33.12
C ARG A 6 4.58 -28.26 -33.21
N THR A 7 3.78 -27.18 -33.27
CA THR A 7 4.31 -25.82 -33.28
C THR A 7 4.99 -25.49 -31.93
N ALA A 8 4.38 -25.87 -30.80
CA ALA A 8 4.97 -25.66 -29.49
C ALA A 8 6.30 -26.42 -29.30
N LEU A 9 6.38 -27.65 -29.80
CA LEU A 9 7.62 -28.45 -29.76
C LEU A 9 8.73 -27.88 -30.66
N HIS A 10 8.39 -27.27 -31.79
CA HIS A 10 9.36 -26.63 -32.68
C HIS A 10 9.79 -25.25 -32.24
N ALA A 11 8.87 -24.45 -31.68
CA ALA A 11 9.15 -23.09 -31.23
C ALA A 11 9.94 -23.07 -29.89
N GLY A 12 9.83 -24.16 -29.11
CA GLY A 12 10.43 -24.19 -27.77
C GLY A 12 9.86 -23.13 -26.84
N ILE A 13 10.66 -22.69 -25.87
CA ILE A 13 10.30 -21.61 -24.93
C ILE A 13 10.61 -20.29 -25.63
N VAL A 14 9.56 -19.57 -26.07
CA VAL A 14 9.66 -18.26 -26.76
C VAL A 14 9.50 -17.07 -25.82
N THR A 15 9.30 -17.32 -24.52
CA THR A 15 9.27 -16.28 -23.50
C THR A 15 10.67 -15.92 -23.07
N GLU A 16 10.91 -14.64 -22.85
CA GLU A 16 12.17 -14.18 -22.26
C GLU A 16 12.39 -14.82 -20.89
N PRO A 17 13.65 -15.20 -20.55
CA PRO A 17 13.94 -15.70 -19.23
C PRO A 17 13.63 -14.60 -18.21
N VAL A 18 12.72 -14.86 -17.28
CA VAL A 18 12.46 -13.97 -16.16
C VAL A 18 13.73 -13.86 -15.33
N THR A 19 14.36 -12.69 -15.33
CA THR A 19 15.44 -12.38 -14.41
C THR A 19 14.89 -12.40 -12.98
N ARG A 20 15.04 -13.54 -12.31
CA ARG A 20 14.72 -13.63 -10.88
C ARG A 20 15.64 -12.66 -10.14
N GLY A 21 15.07 -11.71 -9.40
CA GLY A 21 15.84 -10.79 -8.57
C GLY A 21 15.75 -9.31 -8.96
N GLY A 22 14.68 -8.89 -9.62
CA GLY A 22 14.36 -7.47 -9.80
C GLY A 22 14.29 -6.73 -8.45
N GLU A 23 14.35 -5.42 -8.47
CA GLU A 23 14.29 -4.58 -7.27
C GLU A 23 13.02 -4.85 -6.45
N ILE A 24 11.88 -4.98 -7.12
CA ILE A 24 10.57 -5.30 -6.51
C ILE A 24 10.61 -6.63 -5.76
N GLU A 25 11.21 -7.66 -6.36
CA GLU A 25 11.32 -8.98 -5.75
C GLU A 25 12.14 -8.92 -4.45
N ARG A 26 13.29 -8.25 -4.49
CA ARG A 26 14.15 -8.06 -3.30
C ARG A 26 13.45 -7.28 -2.19
N ILE A 27 12.70 -6.23 -2.53
CA ILE A 27 11.92 -5.45 -1.55
C ILE A 27 10.81 -6.34 -0.97
N GLY A 28 10.08 -7.07 -1.81
CA GLY A 28 9.01 -7.96 -1.41
C GLY A 28 9.48 -9.11 -0.51
N GLU A 29 10.58 -9.77 -0.82
CA GLU A 29 11.17 -10.82 0.02
C GLU A 29 11.60 -10.29 1.39
N ARG A 30 12.19 -9.10 1.45
CA ARG A 30 12.53 -8.44 2.71
C ARG A 30 11.27 -8.10 3.51
N LEU A 31 10.23 -7.61 2.84
CA LEU A 31 8.94 -7.30 3.43
C LEU A 31 8.31 -8.57 4.05
N ALA A 32 8.29 -9.68 3.31
CA ALA A 32 7.79 -10.97 3.79
C ALA A 32 8.56 -11.45 5.03
N GLY A 33 9.89 -11.30 5.04
CA GLY A 33 10.73 -11.66 6.19
C GLY A 33 10.42 -10.83 7.44
N GLU A 34 10.25 -9.53 7.31
CA GLU A 34 9.90 -8.65 8.44
C GLU A 34 8.47 -8.91 8.95
N ILE A 35 7.51 -9.15 8.06
CA ILE A 35 6.13 -9.52 8.42
C ILE A 35 6.12 -10.82 9.22
N ALA A 36 6.78 -11.86 8.71
CA ALA A 36 6.87 -13.15 9.40
C ALA A 36 7.48 -13.01 10.80
N ARG A 37 8.51 -12.18 10.94
CA ARG A 37 9.20 -11.94 12.20
C ARG A 37 8.35 -11.18 13.23
N LEU A 38 7.60 -10.17 12.80
CA LEU A 38 6.87 -9.26 13.70
C LEU A 38 5.45 -9.71 14.00
N PHE A 39 4.76 -10.26 13.01
CA PHE A 39 3.34 -10.58 13.12
C PHE A 39 3.06 -12.08 13.24
N ALA A 40 4.01 -12.96 12.84
CA ALA A 40 3.82 -14.41 12.73
C ALA A 40 2.58 -14.81 11.89
N ARG A 41 2.05 -13.87 11.12
CA ARG A 41 0.92 -13.98 10.20
C ARG A 41 1.02 -12.89 9.12
N SER A 42 0.17 -12.94 8.11
CA SER A 42 0.09 -11.88 7.09
C SER A 42 -0.27 -10.52 7.71
N LEU A 43 0.26 -9.46 7.12
CA LEU A 43 -0.08 -8.08 7.46
C LEU A 43 -1.42 -7.70 6.83
N ALA A 44 -2.37 -7.31 7.64
CA ALA A 44 -3.68 -6.85 7.20
C ALA A 44 -3.69 -5.30 7.10
N ILE A 45 -3.94 -4.78 5.90
CA ILE A 45 -3.99 -3.34 5.64
C ILE A 45 -5.43 -2.91 5.35
N ARG A 46 -5.91 -1.87 6.04
CA ARG A 46 -7.11 -1.14 5.64
C ARG A 46 -6.71 0.13 4.91
N GLN A 47 -7.06 0.21 3.63
CA GLN A 47 -6.96 1.46 2.87
C GLN A 47 -8.10 2.41 3.26
N VAL A 48 -7.78 3.68 3.47
CA VAL A 48 -8.73 4.74 3.82
C VAL A 48 -8.53 5.91 2.88
N ASP A 49 -9.53 6.23 2.09
CA ASP A 49 -9.58 7.46 1.31
C ASP A 49 -10.11 8.61 2.19
N ALA A 50 -9.30 9.63 2.42
CA ALA A 50 -9.65 10.80 3.23
C ALA A 50 -10.07 12.02 2.38
N GLY A 51 -10.29 11.84 1.10
CA GLY A 51 -10.70 12.88 0.14
C GLY A 51 -9.71 13.03 -1.02
N SER A 52 -9.19 11.94 -1.52
CA SER A 52 -8.16 11.91 -2.56
C SER A 52 -8.69 12.22 -3.97
N CYS A 53 -7.77 12.40 -4.90
CA CYS A 53 -8.05 12.51 -6.34
C CYS A 53 -8.06 11.15 -7.06
N ASN A 54 -8.00 10.04 -6.33
CA ASN A 54 -7.90 8.66 -6.80
C ASN A 54 -6.54 8.26 -7.43
N GLY A 55 -5.56 9.14 -7.52
CA GLY A 55 -4.24 8.80 -8.09
C GLY A 55 -3.49 7.78 -7.25
N CYS A 56 -3.40 8.00 -5.94
CA CYS A 56 -2.74 7.07 -5.01
C CYS A 56 -3.49 5.73 -4.92
N GLU A 57 -4.82 5.74 -4.98
CA GLU A 57 -5.65 4.54 -4.94
C GLU A 57 -5.41 3.63 -6.15
N LEU A 58 -5.24 4.22 -7.34
CA LEU A 58 -4.94 3.46 -8.55
C LEU A 58 -3.57 2.77 -8.46
N GLU A 59 -2.56 3.45 -7.89
CA GLU A 59 -1.25 2.85 -7.65
C GLU A 59 -1.30 1.76 -6.58
N ILE A 60 -2.08 1.95 -5.52
CA ILE A 60 -2.32 0.93 -4.49
C ILE A 60 -3.07 -0.27 -5.08
N ALA A 61 -4.09 -0.04 -5.91
CA ALA A 61 -4.79 -1.10 -6.61
C ALA A 61 -3.84 -1.88 -7.55
N GLY A 62 -2.88 -1.19 -8.17
CA GLY A 62 -1.83 -1.81 -8.97
C GLY A 62 -1.00 -2.83 -8.19
N LEU A 63 -0.78 -2.64 -6.88
CA LEU A 63 -0.04 -3.58 -6.03
C LEU A 63 -0.70 -4.95 -5.90
N THR A 64 -2.02 -5.04 -6.01
CA THR A 64 -2.77 -6.30 -5.97
C THR A 64 -2.86 -6.98 -7.34
N GLY A 65 -2.40 -6.30 -8.39
CA GLY A 65 -2.35 -6.83 -9.73
C GLY A 65 -1.26 -7.88 -9.93
N PRO A 66 -1.34 -8.68 -11.01
CA PRO A 66 -0.46 -9.83 -11.24
C PRO A 66 1.03 -9.47 -11.41
N HIS A 67 1.34 -8.20 -11.69
CA HIS A 67 2.73 -7.74 -11.85
C HIS A 67 3.45 -7.61 -10.51
N TYR A 68 2.78 -7.06 -9.50
CA TYR A 68 3.37 -6.85 -8.17
C TYR A 68 2.99 -7.95 -7.20
N ASP A 69 1.73 -8.40 -7.25
CA ASP A 69 1.19 -9.49 -6.44
C ASP A 69 1.61 -9.39 -4.95
N LEU A 70 1.16 -8.31 -4.31
CA LEU A 70 1.53 -7.98 -2.94
C LEU A 70 1.18 -9.10 -1.94
N GLU A 71 0.15 -9.89 -2.26
CA GLU A 71 -0.31 -10.97 -1.37
C GLU A 71 0.72 -12.09 -1.24
N ARG A 72 1.53 -12.36 -2.26
CA ARG A 72 2.63 -13.35 -2.18
C ARG A 72 3.70 -12.98 -1.15
N PHE A 73 3.80 -11.69 -0.81
CA PHE A 73 4.71 -11.20 0.22
C PHE A 73 4.07 -11.11 1.61
N GLY A 74 2.87 -11.67 1.76
CA GLY A 74 2.18 -11.73 3.05
C GLY A 74 1.47 -10.45 3.46
N VAL A 75 1.08 -9.60 2.50
CA VAL A 75 0.27 -8.40 2.74
C VAL A 75 -1.07 -8.55 2.04
N HIS A 76 -2.16 -8.28 2.74
CA HIS A 76 -3.50 -8.30 2.14
C HIS A 76 -4.35 -7.12 2.62
N PHE A 77 -5.30 -6.72 1.78
CA PHE A 77 -6.23 -5.66 2.10
C PHE A 77 -7.51 -6.21 2.75
N VAL A 78 -7.98 -5.52 3.79
CA VAL A 78 -9.19 -5.89 4.53
C VAL A 78 -10.24 -4.78 4.46
N ALA A 79 -11.50 -5.18 4.39
CA ALA A 79 -12.63 -4.26 4.30
C ALA A 79 -12.98 -3.59 5.63
N SER A 80 -12.70 -4.24 6.77
CA SER A 80 -13.02 -3.70 8.09
C SER A 80 -11.76 -3.27 8.85
N PRO A 81 -11.75 -2.10 9.47
CA PRO A 81 -10.62 -1.64 10.28
C PRO A 81 -10.38 -2.55 11.50
N ARG A 82 -11.39 -3.27 11.98
CA ARG A 82 -11.27 -4.20 13.12
C ARG A 82 -10.36 -5.41 12.84
N HIS A 83 -10.07 -5.68 11.58
CA HIS A 83 -9.18 -6.76 11.14
C HIS A 83 -7.85 -6.23 10.63
N ALA A 84 -7.62 -4.91 10.67
CA ALA A 84 -6.42 -4.29 10.16
C ALA A 84 -5.35 -4.14 11.24
N ASP A 85 -4.10 -4.30 10.82
CA ASP A 85 -2.90 -3.96 11.60
C ASP A 85 -2.38 -2.58 11.20
N CYS A 86 -2.66 -2.18 9.97
CA CYS A 86 -2.19 -0.94 9.37
C CYS A 86 -3.35 -0.20 8.70
N LEU A 87 -3.40 1.12 8.89
CA LEU A 87 -4.19 2.01 8.06
C LEU A 87 -3.29 2.66 7.01
N LEU A 88 -3.64 2.49 5.74
CA LEU A 88 -2.99 3.13 4.61
C LEU A 88 -3.89 4.26 4.11
N VAL A 89 -3.56 5.49 4.48
CA VAL A 89 -4.45 6.65 4.31
C VAL A 89 -3.99 7.51 3.16
N THR A 90 -4.88 7.76 2.21
CA THR A 90 -4.65 8.55 0.99
C THR A 90 -5.40 9.88 1.02
N GLY A 91 -4.90 10.84 0.24
CA GLY A 91 -5.51 12.15 0.02
C GLY A 91 -5.31 13.16 1.14
N PRO A 92 -5.60 14.44 0.86
CA PRO A 92 -5.73 15.44 1.91
C PRO A 92 -6.94 15.09 2.75
N VAL A 93 -6.87 15.30 4.06
CA VAL A 93 -8.03 15.02 4.88
C VAL A 93 -9.07 16.13 4.69
N THR A 94 -10.17 15.79 4.05
CA THR A 94 -11.30 16.72 3.91
C THR A 94 -12.08 16.81 5.22
N ARG A 95 -12.78 17.94 5.43
CA ARG A 95 -13.61 18.17 6.63
C ARG A 95 -14.67 17.08 6.80
N ASN A 96 -15.23 16.59 5.69
CA ASN A 96 -16.24 15.52 5.72
C ASN A 96 -15.66 14.16 6.12
N MET A 97 -14.40 13.90 5.76
CA MET A 97 -13.75 12.62 6.04
C MET A 97 -12.95 12.60 7.34
N ALA A 98 -12.68 13.75 7.95
CA ALA A 98 -11.91 13.84 9.20
C ALA A 98 -12.49 12.99 10.33
N GLU A 99 -13.81 13.06 10.52
CA GLU A 99 -14.49 12.25 11.53
C GLU A 99 -14.50 10.76 11.17
N ALA A 100 -14.72 10.43 9.89
CA ALA A 100 -14.69 9.04 9.41
C ALA A 100 -13.29 8.42 9.59
N LEU A 101 -12.24 9.18 9.30
CA LEU A 101 -10.85 8.75 9.52
C LEU A 101 -10.58 8.48 11.00
N ARG A 102 -11.00 9.39 11.90
CA ARG A 102 -10.83 9.23 13.35
C ARG A 102 -11.53 7.97 13.85
N ARG A 103 -12.81 7.77 13.48
CA ARG A 103 -13.56 6.56 13.86
C ARG A 103 -12.95 5.29 13.31
N THR A 104 -12.39 5.33 12.10
CA THR A 104 -11.69 4.19 11.52
C THR A 104 -10.44 3.86 12.33
N TRP A 105 -9.66 4.87 12.71
CA TRP A 105 -8.47 4.71 13.55
C TRP A 105 -8.82 4.15 14.94
N GLU A 106 -9.87 4.67 15.59
CA GLU A 106 -10.37 4.17 16.88
C GLU A 106 -10.85 2.73 16.82
N ALA A 107 -11.49 2.33 15.69
CA ALA A 107 -11.98 0.97 15.48
C ALA A 107 -10.89 -0.05 15.14
N THR A 108 -9.69 0.40 14.78
CA THR A 108 -8.54 -0.47 14.50
C THR A 108 -7.92 -0.92 15.82
N PRO A 109 -7.76 -2.24 16.06
CA PRO A 109 -7.21 -2.76 17.31
C PRO A 109 -5.72 -2.43 17.47
N ASP A 110 -5.24 -2.32 18.70
CA ASP A 110 -3.82 -2.20 19.00
C ASP A 110 -3.15 -3.59 19.04
N PRO A 111 -1.88 -3.69 18.60
CA PRO A 111 -0.99 -2.64 18.13
C PRO A 111 -1.25 -2.30 16.66
N LYS A 112 -1.56 -1.04 16.39
CA LYS A 112 -1.82 -0.53 15.03
C LYS A 112 -0.76 0.48 14.59
N PHE A 113 -0.71 0.77 13.29
CA PHE A 113 0.10 1.85 12.74
C PHE A 113 -0.58 2.50 11.54
N VAL A 114 -0.19 3.74 11.25
CA VAL A 114 -0.78 4.56 10.20
C VAL A 114 0.31 5.02 9.24
N ILE A 115 0.08 4.78 7.96
CA ILE A 115 0.92 5.26 6.87
C ILE A 115 0.13 6.29 6.08
N ALA A 116 0.63 7.52 6.01
CA ALA A 116 0.11 8.54 5.11
C ALA A 116 0.73 8.39 3.72
N VAL A 117 -0.11 8.31 2.69
CA VAL A 117 0.31 8.08 1.31
C VAL A 117 0.14 9.33 0.47
N GLY A 118 1.19 9.64 -0.26
CA GLY A 118 1.24 10.77 -1.18
C GLY A 118 1.50 12.11 -0.48
N ASP A 119 1.84 13.11 -1.28
CA ASP A 119 2.07 14.46 -0.78
C ASP A 119 0.80 15.06 -0.18
N CYS A 120 -0.36 14.69 -0.71
CA CYS A 120 -1.66 15.10 -0.14
C CYS A 120 -1.87 14.52 1.26
N GLY A 121 -1.52 13.24 1.47
CA GLY A 121 -1.60 12.60 2.79
C GLY A 121 -0.60 13.17 3.79
N ARG A 122 0.58 13.58 3.33
CA ARG A 122 1.63 14.19 4.16
C ARG A 122 1.19 15.53 4.75
N ASP A 123 0.72 16.46 3.91
CA ASP A 123 0.52 17.85 4.32
C ASP A 123 -0.62 18.59 3.59
N GLY A 124 -1.50 17.86 2.89
CA GLY A 124 -2.56 18.43 2.07
C GLY A 124 -2.16 18.65 0.61
N GLY A 125 -0.87 18.57 0.27
CA GLY A 125 -0.35 18.71 -1.09
C GLY A 125 -0.84 19.97 -1.81
N ILE A 126 -1.27 19.80 -3.06
CA ILE A 126 -1.82 20.92 -3.88
C ILE A 126 -3.16 21.47 -3.34
N PHE A 127 -3.83 20.77 -2.44
CA PHE A 127 -5.10 21.20 -1.82
C PHE A 127 -4.92 21.91 -0.48
N ARG A 128 -3.66 22.09 -0.04
CA ARG A 128 -3.36 22.78 1.22
C ARG A 128 -3.97 24.18 1.24
N GLY A 129 -4.64 24.51 2.34
CA GLY A 129 -5.32 25.82 2.52
C GLY A 129 -6.68 25.94 1.86
N SER A 130 -7.17 24.88 1.19
CA SER A 130 -8.54 24.85 0.70
C SER A 130 -9.53 24.84 1.87
N TYR A 131 -10.66 25.56 1.71
CA TYR A 131 -11.71 25.63 2.72
C TYR A 131 -12.32 24.26 3.09
N ALA A 132 -12.25 23.30 2.16
CA ALA A 132 -12.81 21.95 2.34
C ALA A 132 -11.81 20.98 3.00
N VAL A 133 -10.53 21.36 3.13
CA VAL A 133 -9.45 20.51 3.63
C VAL A 133 -9.07 20.91 5.04
N VAL A 134 -8.83 19.92 5.90
CA VAL A 134 -8.27 20.12 7.25
C VAL A 134 -6.76 20.25 7.15
N GLY A 135 -6.13 19.36 6.38
CA GLY A 135 -4.68 19.29 6.20
C GLY A 135 -4.22 17.91 5.76
N GLY A 136 -3.08 17.47 6.27
CA GLY A 136 -2.57 16.11 6.11
C GLY A 136 -3.20 15.13 7.10
N VAL A 137 -2.82 13.86 7.00
CA VAL A 137 -3.32 12.79 7.88
C VAL A 137 -2.92 13.03 9.34
N ALA A 138 -1.71 13.56 9.57
CA ALA A 138 -1.19 13.85 10.91
C ALA A 138 -1.98 14.92 11.67
N ASP A 139 -2.76 15.75 10.97
CA ASP A 139 -3.64 16.75 11.59
C ASP A 139 -4.90 16.13 12.24
N VAL A 140 -5.17 14.85 11.98
CA VAL A 140 -6.38 14.15 12.45
C VAL A 140 -6.07 12.90 13.28
N VAL A 141 -5.09 12.09 12.86
CA VAL A 141 -4.66 10.86 13.56
C VAL A 141 -3.14 10.77 13.63
N PRO A 142 -2.56 10.08 14.63
CA PRO A 142 -1.13 9.82 14.67
C PRO A 142 -0.65 9.09 13.42
N VAL A 143 0.49 9.52 12.84
CA VAL A 143 1.10 8.94 11.65
C VAL A 143 2.47 8.39 12.00
N ASP A 144 2.72 7.11 11.70
CA ASP A 144 3.99 6.44 11.96
C ASP A 144 4.97 6.58 10.79
N ALA A 145 4.45 6.65 9.56
CA ALA A 145 5.26 6.80 8.36
C ALA A 145 4.55 7.58 7.27
N VAL A 146 5.33 8.16 6.36
CA VAL A 146 4.83 8.90 5.19
C VAL A 146 5.50 8.38 3.93
N ILE A 147 4.71 8.07 2.92
CA ILE A 147 5.19 7.71 1.57
C ILE A 147 4.92 8.87 0.65
N SER A 148 5.95 9.63 0.29
CA SER A 148 5.83 10.82 -0.56
C SER A 148 5.69 10.46 -2.03
N GLY A 149 5.03 11.35 -2.79
CA GLY A 149 4.79 11.24 -4.24
C GLY A 149 3.39 11.72 -4.62
N CYS A 150 3.18 12.02 -5.90
CA CYS A 150 1.87 12.49 -6.38
C CYS A 150 1.54 11.91 -7.77
N PRO A 151 1.09 10.62 -7.81
CA PRO A 151 1.12 9.60 -6.76
C PRO A 151 2.50 8.96 -6.57
N PRO A 152 2.78 8.29 -5.44
CA PRO A 152 3.95 7.42 -5.32
C PRO A 152 3.78 6.19 -6.21
N SER A 153 4.87 5.73 -6.84
CA SER A 153 4.84 4.51 -7.65
C SER A 153 4.59 3.26 -6.79
N PRO A 154 4.11 2.14 -7.36
CA PRO A 154 3.94 0.88 -6.62
C PRO A 154 5.23 0.39 -5.94
N ALA A 155 6.39 0.56 -6.58
CA ALA A 155 7.68 0.25 -5.97
C ALA A 155 7.98 1.12 -4.74
N ALA A 156 7.67 2.42 -4.81
CA ALA A 156 7.80 3.34 -3.67
C ALA A 156 6.83 2.99 -2.53
N LEU A 157 5.62 2.55 -2.87
CA LEU A 157 4.63 2.06 -1.89
C LEU A 157 5.15 0.82 -1.15
N LEU A 158 5.66 -0.18 -1.88
CA LEU A 158 6.27 -1.38 -1.30
C LEU A 158 7.44 -1.04 -0.36
N ALA A 159 8.35 -0.18 -0.82
CA ALA A 159 9.50 0.24 -0.03
C ALA A 159 9.08 1.01 1.23
N GLY A 160 8.08 1.88 1.11
CA GLY A 160 7.56 2.66 2.24
C GLY A 160 6.84 1.80 3.27
N ILE A 161 6.09 0.78 2.86
CA ILE A 161 5.47 -0.20 3.78
C ILE A 161 6.57 -0.98 4.53
N LEU A 162 7.60 -1.44 3.82
CA LEU A 162 8.74 -2.13 4.44
C LEU A 162 9.46 -1.23 5.46
N GLU A 163 9.70 0.04 5.14
CA GLU A 163 10.32 0.99 6.05
C GLU A 163 9.47 1.23 7.30
N ALA A 164 8.15 1.41 7.13
CA ALA A 164 7.21 1.61 8.23
C ALA A 164 7.23 0.44 9.21
N ILE A 165 7.25 -0.80 8.70
CA ILE A 165 7.34 -2.02 9.52
C ILE A 165 8.70 -2.10 10.22
N GLY A 166 9.79 -1.77 9.53
CA GLY A 166 11.15 -1.80 10.07
C GLY A 166 11.37 -0.84 11.24
N ARG A 167 10.63 0.26 11.31
CA ARG A 167 10.68 1.23 12.43
C ARG A 167 10.02 0.73 13.72
N ARG A 168 9.27 -0.36 13.68
CA ARG A 168 8.58 -0.97 14.83
C ARG A 168 9.44 -1.98 15.61
N ARG A 169 10.74 -1.83 15.53
CA ARG A 169 11.71 -2.64 16.29
C ARG A 169 11.79 -2.22 17.76
#